data_7df66dc07c25cb8db43c8515dbd02113
#
_entry.id   7df66dc07c25cb8db43c8515dbd02113
#
_cell.length_a   1.000
_cell.length_b   1.000
_cell.length_c   1.000
_cell.angle_alpha   90.00
_cell.angle_beta   90.00
_cell.angle_gamma   90.00
#
_symmetry.space_group_name_H-M   'P 1'
#
loop_
_entity.id
_entity.type
_entity.pdbx_description
1 polymer ?
#
loop_
_entity_poly.entity_id
_entity_poly.type
_entity_poly.pdbx_seq_one_letter_code
_entity_poly.pdbx_strand_id
1 'polypeptide(L)'
;MKGVLLVNLGSPDSPNPPDVKKYLGEFLMDERVIDVPKLLRTILVKGIILNTRPKKSAKAYKKIWWEEGSPLIVLSERLHSKVQEKVSVPASLAMRYGKPSIKTGLQELADKGVTDVLIIPLYPQFAMATTETILVLAEELRQQFFPQMEFTSLPPFYKHPDYVRVLSNSIQEYLKDKEWEHLLFSYHGIPKRHIRKSDITKSHCKMDGKCCQTDSPAHEFCYSHQCYETTKQVATYLELKEGTYSTSFQSRLGGDPWLQPYTDKTIEAFAKNGTKKMAVVTPAFVSDCLETLEEIGMEAAEDFEDNGGEHLHVVPCINDREEWIKVMSRWIDEWAQTPVQA
;
A
#
# COMPACT_ATOMS: atom_id res chain seq x y z
N MET A 1 -26.94 -8.68 -9.34
CA MET A 1 -26.23 -7.63 -10.13
C MET A 1 -24.81 -7.52 -9.61
N LYS A 2 -23.84 -7.34 -10.51
CA LYS A 2 -22.41 -7.15 -10.16
C LYS A 2 -22.10 -5.70 -9.77
N GLY A 3 -21.12 -5.52 -8.92
CA GLY A 3 -20.58 -4.22 -8.51
C GLY A 3 -19.17 -4.33 -7.95
N VAL A 4 -18.48 -3.25 -7.76
CA VAL A 4 -17.10 -3.23 -7.29
C VAL A 4 -16.92 -2.37 -6.05
N LEU A 5 -16.11 -2.82 -5.11
CA LEU A 5 -15.68 -2.08 -3.93
C LEU A 5 -14.17 -1.85 -3.99
N LEU A 6 -13.75 -0.62 -4.23
CA LEU A 6 -12.36 -0.21 -4.12
C LEU A 6 -12.04 0.05 -2.64
N VAL A 7 -10.95 -0.52 -2.13
CA VAL A 7 -10.62 -0.39 -0.71
C VAL A 7 -9.19 0.06 -0.50
N ASN A 8 -9.02 1.17 0.24
CA ASN A 8 -7.72 1.64 0.71
C ASN A 8 -7.64 1.52 2.26
N LEU A 9 -6.48 1.75 2.87
CA LEU A 9 -6.34 1.66 4.35
C LEU A 9 -7.05 2.79 5.08
N GLY A 10 -7.03 3.99 4.52
CA GLY A 10 -7.66 5.14 5.13
C GLY A 10 -6.71 6.14 5.77
N SER A 11 -7.29 7.16 6.38
CA SER A 11 -6.59 8.30 6.97
C SER A 11 -7.43 8.89 8.11
N PRO A 12 -6.83 9.71 9.01
CA PRO A 12 -7.61 10.43 10.02
C PRO A 12 -8.65 11.38 9.38
N ASP A 13 -9.74 11.66 10.11
CA ASP A 13 -10.77 12.64 9.67
C ASP A 13 -10.20 14.08 9.54
N SER A 14 -9.16 14.41 10.32
CA SER A 14 -8.39 15.67 10.21
C SER A 14 -6.97 15.49 10.75
N PRO A 15 -6.04 16.44 10.46
CA PRO A 15 -4.68 16.37 11.00
C PRO A 15 -4.60 16.81 12.47
N ASN A 16 -5.71 16.89 13.20
CA ASN A 16 -5.75 17.25 14.61
C ASN A 16 -5.44 16.02 15.51
N PRO A 17 -4.76 16.21 16.65
CA PRO A 17 -4.38 15.09 17.50
C PRO A 17 -5.52 14.17 17.95
N PRO A 18 -6.76 14.64 18.25
CA PRO A 18 -7.87 13.75 18.58
C PRO A 18 -8.27 12.80 17.46
N ASP A 19 -8.38 13.31 16.21
CA ASP A 19 -8.75 12.50 15.05
C ASP A 19 -7.63 11.53 14.66
N VAL A 20 -6.37 11.99 14.72
CA VAL A 20 -5.21 11.12 14.54
C VAL A 20 -5.15 10.03 15.62
N LYS A 21 -5.49 10.35 16.88
CA LYS A 21 -5.57 9.36 17.97
C LYS A 21 -6.64 8.31 17.70
N LYS A 22 -7.81 8.73 17.21
CA LYS A 22 -8.90 7.83 16.85
C LYS A 22 -8.47 6.88 15.74
N TYR A 23 -7.94 7.41 14.65
CA TYR A 23 -7.44 6.63 13.51
C TYR A 23 -6.34 5.64 13.92
N LEU A 24 -5.33 6.09 14.64
CA LEU A 24 -4.27 5.22 15.16
C LEU A 24 -4.82 4.14 16.10
N GLY A 25 -5.87 4.45 16.85
CA GLY A 25 -6.53 3.49 17.72
C GLY A 25 -7.20 2.36 16.95
N GLU A 26 -7.92 2.67 15.85
CA GLU A 26 -8.52 1.65 14.97
C GLU A 26 -7.44 0.82 14.28
N PHE A 27 -6.45 1.48 13.69
CA PHE A 27 -5.36 0.85 12.94
C PHE A 27 -4.50 -0.08 13.81
N LEU A 28 -3.98 0.40 14.93
CA LEU A 28 -3.03 -0.35 15.75
C LEU A 28 -3.70 -1.40 16.66
N MET A 29 -5.02 -1.32 16.86
CA MET A 29 -5.76 -2.36 17.57
C MET A 29 -6.12 -3.55 16.69
N ASP A 30 -5.90 -3.49 15.38
CA ASP A 30 -6.05 -4.65 14.50
C ASP A 30 -4.95 -5.68 14.79
N GLU A 31 -5.35 -6.95 14.92
CA GLU A 31 -4.42 -8.05 15.19
C GLU A 31 -3.53 -8.42 14.00
N ARG A 32 -3.89 -7.98 12.80
CA ARG A 32 -3.09 -8.15 11.58
C ARG A 32 -2.05 -7.06 11.41
N VAL A 33 -2.18 -5.98 12.19
CA VAL A 33 -1.18 -4.88 12.27
C VAL A 33 -0.25 -5.11 13.46
N ILE A 34 -0.81 -5.25 14.67
CA ILE A 34 -0.04 -5.62 15.87
C ILE A 34 -0.50 -7.00 16.33
N ASP A 35 0.20 -8.03 15.87
CA ASP A 35 -0.14 -9.44 15.98
C ASP A 35 0.29 -10.10 17.31
N VAL A 36 0.15 -9.35 18.40
CA VAL A 36 0.36 -9.85 19.77
C VAL A 36 -0.99 -10.14 20.45
N PRO A 37 -1.01 -10.94 21.55
CA PRO A 37 -2.23 -11.22 22.29
C PRO A 37 -3.01 -9.94 22.65
N LYS A 38 -4.36 -9.99 22.56
CA LYS A 38 -5.25 -8.84 22.72
C LYS A 38 -4.97 -7.99 23.96
N LEU A 39 -4.67 -8.63 25.11
CA LEU A 39 -4.35 -7.92 26.35
C LEU A 39 -3.08 -7.09 26.20
N LEU A 40 -1.99 -7.68 25.69
CA LEU A 40 -0.73 -6.99 25.46
C LEU A 40 -0.86 -5.88 24.42
N ARG A 41 -1.58 -6.15 23.33
CA ARG A 41 -1.91 -5.13 22.31
C ARG A 41 -2.66 -3.96 22.93
N THR A 42 -3.64 -4.22 23.79
CA THR A 42 -4.42 -3.17 24.46
C THR A 42 -3.54 -2.31 25.35
N ILE A 43 -2.67 -2.92 26.16
CA ILE A 43 -1.73 -2.19 27.05
C ILE A 43 -0.77 -1.36 26.20
N LEU A 44 -0.16 -1.94 25.18
CA LEU A 44 0.77 -1.26 24.29
C LEU A 44 0.12 -0.08 23.56
N VAL A 45 -1.01 -0.33 22.91
CA VAL A 45 -1.68 0.69 22.07
C VAL A 45 -2.33 1.75 22.95
N LYS A 46 -3.25 1.38 23.84
CA LYS A 46 -4.02 2.35 24.63
C LYS A 46 -3.22 2.94 25.78
N GLY A 47 -2.31 2.16 26.39
CA GLY A 47 -1.50 2.62 27.52
C GLY A 47 -0.30 3.46 27.11
N ILE A 48 0.34 3.16 25.99
CA ILE A 48 1.60 3.81 25.59
C ILE A 48 1.43 4.61 24.30
N ILE A 49 1.13 3.93 23.17
CA ILE A 49 1.22 4.53 21.83
C ILE A 49 0.23 5.70 21.68
N LEU A 50 -1.04 5.50 22.05
CA LEU A 50 -2.08 6.54 21.91
C LEU A 50 -1.93 7.72 22.88
N ASN A 51 -1.01 7.65 23.83
CA ASN A 51 -0.69 8.77 24.74
C ASN A 51 0.55 9.56 24.29
N THR A 52 1.40 8.98 23.46
CA THR A 52 2.67 9.59 23.05
C THR A 52 2.72 9.98 21.57
N ARG A 53 2.23 9.10 20.69
CA ARG A 53 2.40 9.23 19.24
C ARG A 53 1.45 10.21 18.54
N PRO A 54 0.17 10.41 18.95
CA PRO A 54 -0.78 11.20 18.18
C PRO A 54 -0.35 12.64 17.89
N LYS A 55 0.33 13.30 18.83
CA LYS A 55 0.84 14.67 18.63
C LYS A 55 1.93 14.72 17.56
N LYS A 56 2.86 13.74 17.54
CA LYS A 56 3.91 13.65 16.54
C LYS A 56 3.31 13.37 15.16
N SER A 57 2.46 12.35 15.06
CA SER A 57 1.79 11.98 13.80
C SER A 57 0.90 13.11 13.27
N ALA A 58 0.19 13.86 14.15
CA ALA A 58 -0.59 15.02 13.74
C ALA A 58 0.26 16.13 13.10
N LYS A 59 1.50 16.34 13.59
CA LYS A 59 2.44 17.28 12.96
C LYS A 59 2.84 16.83 11.56
N ALA A 60 3.10 15.54 11.37
CA ALA A 60 3.44 14.96 10.07
C ALA A 60 2.24 15.07 9.09
N TYR A 61 1.03 14.71 9.53
CA TYR A 61 -0.18 14.89 8.72
C TYR A 61 -0.39 16.35 8.32
N LYS A 62 -0.15 17.34 9.21
CA LYS A 62 -0.30 18.76 8.90
C LYS A 62 0.62 19.23 7.77
N LYS A 63 1.80 18.66 7.61
CA LYS A 63 2.74 19.02 6.55
C LYS A 63 2.21 18.66 5.15
N ILE A 64 1.43 17.58 5.04
CA ILE A 64 0.96 17.03 3.77
C ILE A 64 -0.53 17.29 3.50
N TRP A 65 -1.25 17.86 4.46
CA TRP A 65 -2.71 18.01 4.38
C TRP A 65 -3.11 19.04 3.32
N TRP A 66 -4.01 18.61 2.42
CA TRP A 66 -4.54 19.50 1.37
C TRP A 66 -5.77 20.26 1.85
N GLU A 67 -6.21 21.27 1.09
CA GLU A 67 -7.45 21.99 1.39
C GLU A 67 -8.68 21.06 1.34
N GLU A 68 -8.68 20.11 0.40
CA GLU A 68 -9.76 19.12 0.25
C GLU A 68 -9.71 18.01 1.31
N GLY A 69 -8.57 17.79 1.97
CA GLY A 69 -8.44 16.74 2.98
C GLY A 69 -7.12 15.97 2.92
N SER A 70 -7.15 14.75 3.46
CA SER A 70 -5.99 13.85 3.37
C SER A 70 -5.69 13.47 1.91
N PRO A 71 -4.44 13.59 1.43
CA PRO A 71 -4.05 13.17 0.07
C PRO A 71 -4.53 11.77 -0.28
N LEU A 72 -4.39 10.80 0.63
CA LEU A 72 -4.85 9.42 0.40
C LEU A 72 -6.35 9.35 0.08
N ILE A 73 -7.16 10.08 0.84
CA ILE A 73 -8.63 10.09 0.65
C ILE A 73 -8.96 10.78 -0.66
N VAL A 74 -8.47 11.99 -0.87
CA VAL A 74 -8.75 12.80 -2.08
C VAL A 74 -8.34 12.05 -3.36
N LEU A 75 -7.15 11.44 -3.38
CA LEU A 75 -6.68 10.66 -4.53
C LEU A 75 -7.49 9.38 -4.75
N SER A 76 -7.91 8.71 -3.68
CA SER A 76 -8.78 7.54 -3.78
C SER A 76 -10.18 7.91 -4.30
N GLU A 77 -10.73 9.05 -3.88
CA GLU A 77 -12.02 9.58 -4.38
C GLU A 77 -11.93 9.98 -5.86
N ARG A 78 -10.84 10.63 -6.28
CA ARG A 78 -10.58 10.97 -7.67
C ARG A 78 -10.46 9.70 -8.54
N LEU A 79 -9.70 8.71 -8.07
CA LEU A 79 -9.59 7.41 -8.74
C LEU A 79 -10.97 6.74 -8.87
N HIS A 80 -11.73 6.65 -7.79
CA HIS A 80 -13.07 6.06 -7.76
C HIS A 80 -14.01 6.76 -8.75
N SER A 81 -14.09 8.10 -8.73
CA SER A 81 -14.94 8.87 -9.62
C SER A 81 -14.63 8.59 -11.08
N LYS A 82 -13.36 8.66 -11.46
CA LYS A 82 -12.91 8.41 -12.85
C LYS A 82 -13.10 6.95 -13.29
N VAL A 83 -12.96 5.98 -12.39
CA VAL A 83 -13.27 4.57 -12.68
C VAL A 83 -14.77 4.39 -12.88
N GLN A 84 -15.62 4.95 -11.99
CA GLN A 84 -17.08 4.85 -12.10
C GLN A 84 -17.61 5.43 -13.42
N GLU A 85 -16.99 6.47 -13.97
CA GLU A 85 -17.34 7.03 -15.28
C GLU A 85 -17.07 6.07 -16.45
N LYS A 86 -16.19 5.09 -16.26
CA LYS A 86 -15.73 4.19 -17.36
C LYS A 86 -16.31 2.78 -17.26
N VAL A 87 -16.75 2.35 -16.11
CA VAL A 87 -17.23 0.98 -15.89
C VAL A 87 -18.76 0.90 -15.99
N SER A 88 -19.27 -0.25 -16.44
CA SER A 88 -20.70 -0.49 -16.62
C SER A 88 -21.42 -0.91 -15.34
N VAL A 89 -20.67 -1.27 -14.29
CA VAL A 89 -21.20 -1.74 -13.00
C VAL A 89 -21.05 -0.67 -11.91
N PRO A 90 -21.93 -0.64 -10.89
CA PRO A 90 -21.77 0.26 -9.77
C PRO A 90 -20.42 0.06 -9.08
N ALA A 91 -19.71 1.17 -8.84
CA ALA A 91 -18.53 1.21 -8.02
C ALA A 91 -18.81 1.95 -6.70
N SER A 92 -18.13 1.54 -5.63
CA SER A 92 -18.08 2.25 -4.36
C SER A 92 -16.65 2.28 -3.83
N LEU A 93 -16.34 3.25 -2.97
CA LEU A 93 -15.05 3.42 -2.33
C LEU A 93 -15.19 3.17 -0.82
N ALA A 94 -14.22 2.48 -0.24
CA ALA A 94 -14.16 2.31 1.20
C ALA A 94 -12.75 2.39 1.76
N MET A 95 -12.68 2.66 3.06
CA MET A 95 -11.45 2.64 3.85
C MET A 95 -11.52 1.52 4.88
N ARG A 96 -10.40 0.83 5.06
CA ARG A 96 -10.29 -0.19 6.11
C ARG A 96 -10.40 0.42 7.50
N TYR A 97 -9.83 1.62 7.68
CA TYR A 97 -9.88 2.42 8.90
C TYR A 97 -10.35 3.83 8.57
N GLY A 98 -11.25 4.37 9.40
CA GLY A 98 -11.83 5.68 9.15
C GLY A 98 -13.03 5.65 8.18
N LYS A 99 -13.14 6.66 7.31
CA LYS A 99 -14.33 6.88 6.47
C LYS A 99 -13.96 7.11 5.00
N PRO A 100 -14.86 6.71 4.06
CA PRO A 100 -16.05 5.87 4.27
C PRO A 100 -15.65 4.44 4.68
N SER A 101 -16.42 3.80 5.57
CA SER A 101 -16.10 2.46 6.04
C SER A 101 -16.43 1.38 5.00
N ILE A 102 -15.83 0.19 5.12
CA ILE A 102 -16.20 -0.98 4.27
C ILE A 102 -17.69 -1.27 4.39
N LYS A 103 -18.28 -1.18 5.59
CA LYS A 103 -19.72 -1.35 5.78
C LYS A 103 -20.52 -0.33 4.98
N THR A 104 -20.10 0.94 4.97
CA THR A 104 -20.77 2.01 4.20
C THR A 104 -20.71 1.72 2.71
N GLY A 105 -19.53 1.37 2.17
CA GLY A 105 -19.39 1.05 0.76
C GLY A 105 -20.20 -0.18 0.33
N LEU A 106 -20.27 -1.23 1.17
CA LEU A 106 -21.13 -2.39 0.92
C LEU A 106 -22.62 -2.02 0.96
N GLN A 107 -23.04 -1.13 1.87
CA GLN A 107 -24.41 -0.66 1.94
C GLN A 107 -24.82 0.12 0.68
N GLU A 108 -23.95 1.00 0.19
CA GLU A 108 -24.18 1.74 -1.07
C GLU A 108 -24.36 0.80 -2.27
N LEU A 109 -23.61 -0.30 -2.32
CA LEU A 109 -23.77 -1.32 -3.36
C LEU A 109 -25.06 -2.11 -3.16
N ALA A 110 -25.42 -2.47 -1.91
CA ALA A 110 -26.68 -3.15 -1.58
C ALA A 110 -27.89 -2.34 -1.99
N ASP A 111 -27.89 -1.03 -1.70
CA ASP A 111 -28.99 -0.09 -2.04
C ASP A 111 -29.18 0.04 -3.56
N LYS A 112 -28.13 -0.24 -4.36
CA LYS A 112 -28.19 -0.34 -5.81
C LYS A 112 -28.58 -1.74 -6.33
N GLY A 113 -28.87 -2.70 -5.43
CA GLY A 113 -29.26 -4.08 -5.76
C GLY A 113 -28.09 -4.97 -6.18
N VAL A 114 -26.86 -4.62 -5.82
CA VAL A 114 -25.67 -5.47 -6.07
C VAL A 114 -25.68 -6.68 -5.15
N THR A 115 -25.40 -7.85 -5.71
CA THR A 115 -25.33 -9.13 -5.00
C THR A 115 -24.01 -9.88 -5.22
N ASP A 116 -23.22 -9.45 -6.21
CA ASP A 116 -21.92 -10.04 -6.53
C ASP A 116 -20.89 -8.91 -6.57
N VAL A 117 -19.95 -8.88 -5.64
CA VAL A 117 -19.05 -7.77 -5.39
C VAL A 117 -17.60 -8.19 -5.66
N LEU A 118 -16.93 -7.48 -6.58
CA LEU A 118 -15.49 -7.53 -6.70
C LEU A 118 -14.86 -6.58 -5.68
N ILE A 119 -14.13 -7.12 -4.71
CA ILE A 119 -13.33 -6.33 -3.78
C ILE A 119 -11.94 -6.12 -4.38
N ILE A 120 -11.52 -4.87 -4.48
CA ILE A 120 -10.20 -4.48 -4.99
C ILE A 120 -9.43 -3.76 -3.88
N PRO A 121 -8.57 -4.48 -3.13
CA PRO A 121 -7.60 -3.83 -2.27
C PRO A 121 -6.62 -3.02 -3.12
N LEU A 122 -6.44 -1.74 -2.84
CA LEU A 122 -5.53 -0.85 -3.58
C LEU A 122 -4.07 -1.03 -3.14
N TYR A 123 -3.65 -2.30 -3.01
CA TYR A 123 -2.31 -2.74 -2.61
C TYR A 123 -1.80 -3.81 -3.57
N PRO A 124 -0.72 -3.52 -4.32
CA PRO A 124 -0.21 -4.46 -5.32
C PRO A 124 0.34 -5.75 -4.70
N GLN A 125 0.98 -5.65 -3.52
CA GLN A 125 1.57 -6.79 -2.80
C GLN A 125 0.65 -7.21 -1.64
N PHE A 126 0.58 -8.53 -1.40
CA PHE A 126 -0.15 -9.09 -0.26
C PHE A 126 0.56 -8.78 1.06
N ALA A 127 -0.17 -8.24 2.04
CA ALA A 127 0.28 -8.20 3.42
C ALA A 127 -0.90 -8.43 4.38
N MET A 128 -0.61 -9.01 5.56
CA MET A 128 -1.60 -9.20 6.62
C MET A 128 -2.24 -7.86 7.01
N ALA A 129 -1.42 -6.81 7.15
CA ALA A 129 -1.86 -5.47 7.58
C ALA A 129 -2.58 -4.65 6.49
N THR A 130 -2.68 -5.14 5.26
CA THR A 130 -3.37 -4.47 4.14
C THR A 130 -4.43 -5.36 3.52
N THR A 131 -4.06 -6.25 2.61
CA THR A 131 -4.98 -7.09 1.86
C THR A 131 -5.78 -8.03 2.77
N GLU A 132 -5.12 -8.76 3.67
CA GLU A 132 -5.81 -9.73 4.53
C GLU A 132 -6.81 -9.05 5.47
N THR A 133 -6.42 -7.97 6.15
CA THR A 133 -7.33 -7.27 7.07
C THR A 133 -8.56 -6.70 6.37
N ILE A 134 -8.43 -6.24 5.11
CA ILE A 134 -9.54 -5.77 4.28
C ILE A 134 -10.51 -6.93 4.00
N LEU A 135 -9.99 -8.05 3.49
CA LEU A 135 -10.82 -9.18 3.06
C LEU A 135 -11.53 -9.84 4.24
N VAL A 136 -10.83 -9.98 5.37
CA VAL A 136 -11.44 -10.57 6.58
C VAL A 136 -12.57 -9.69 7.12
N LEU A 137 -12.35 -8.37 7.25
CA LEU A 137 -13.42 -7.47 7.70
C LEU A 137 -14.60 -7.45 6.73
N ALA A 138 -14.32 -7.45 5.41
CA ALA A 138 -15.39 -7.49 4.42
C ALA A 138 -16.25 -8.76 4.57
N GLU A 139 -15.61 -9.92 4.76
CA GLU A 139 -16.32 -11.20 4.97
C GLU A 139 -17.11 -11.23 6.28
N GLU A 140 -16.57 -10.73 7.38
CA GLU A 140 -17.30 -10.59 8.65
C GLU A 140 -18.54 -9.72 8.48
N LEU A 141 -18.42 -8.58 7.78
CA LEU A 141 -19.54 -7.69 7.50
C LEU A 141 -20.57 -8.34 6.56
N ARG A 142 -20.10 -9.10 5.54
CA ARG A 142 -20.98 -9.86 4.65
C ARG A 142 -21.83 -10.82 5.43
N GLN A 143 -21.22 -11.66 6.26
CA GLN A 143 -21.96 -12.64 7.07
C GLN A 143 -22.98 -12.01 8.00
N GLN A 144 -22.66 -10.88 8.60
CA GLN A 144 -23.50 -10.22 9.58
C GLN A 144 -24.63 -9.37 8.97
N PHE A 145 -24.35 -8.64 7.88
CA PHE A 145 -25.25 -7.60 7.37
C PHE A 145 -25.69 -7.79 5.92
N PHE A 146 -24.90 -8.56 5.12
CA PHE A 146 -25.12 -8.70 3.68
C PHE A 146 -25.04 -10.17 3.24
N PRO A 147 -25.77 -11.10 3.91
CA PRO A 147 -25.60 -12.54 3.64
C PRO A 147 -26.00 -12.96 2.23
N GLN A 148 -26.72 -12.11 1.50
CA GLN A 148 -27.11 -12.33 0.10
C GLN A 148 -26.00 -11.93 -0.91
N MET A 149 -24.92 -11.31 -0.43
CA MET A 149 -23.80 -10.94 -1.32
C MET A 149 -22.79 -12.07 -1.45
N GLU A 150 -22.25 -12.23 -2.66
CA GLU A 150 -21.10 -13.06 -2.96
C GLU A 150 -19.89 -12.15 -3.20
N PHE A 151 -18.72 -12.52 -2.67
CA PHE A 151 -17.49 -11.74 -2.83
C PHE A 151 -16.46 -12.47 -3.64
N THR A 152 -15.90 -11.76 -4.61
CA THR A 152 -14.66 -12.11 -5.32
C THR A 152 -13.62 -11.06 -4.96
N SER A 153 -12.37 -11.43 -4.74
CA SER A 153 -11.28 -10.45 -4.54
C SER A 153 -10.36 -10.43 -5.74
N LEU A 154 -9.93 -9.22 -6.14
CA LEU A 154 -8.81 -9.10 -7.06
C LEU A 154 -7.55 -9.65 -6.38
N PRO A 155 -6.85 -10.63 -6.98
CA PRO A 155 -5.61 -11.14 -6.39
C PRO A 155 -4.51 -10.06 -6.37
N PRO A 156 -3.46 -10.20 -5.56
CA PRO A 156 -2.32 -9.31 -5.56
C PRO A 156 -1.74 -9.15 -6.97
N PHE A 157 -1.63 -7.91 -7.44
CA PHE A 157 -1.29 -7.58 -8.83
C PHE A 157 0.16 -7.11 -9.01
N TYR A 158 1.02 -7.39 -8.04
CA TYR A 158 2.42 -6.97 -7.92
C TYR A 158 3.30 -7.23 -9.16
N LYS A 159 2.99 -8.25 -9.95
CA LYS A 159 3.68 -8.60 -11.20
C LYS A 159 2.78 -8.58 -12.44
N HIS A 160 1.55 -8.07 -12.30
CA HIS A 160 0.64 -8.00 -13.45
C HIS A 160 1.25 -7.08 -14.52
N PRO A 161 1.33 -7.52 -15.80
CA PRO A 161 2.01 -6.75 -16.84
C PRO A 161 1.50 -5.31 -16.98
N ASP A 162 0.20 -5.10 -16.83
CA ASP A 162 -0.38 -3.76 -16.90
C ASP A 162 0.04 -2.86 -15.74
N TYR A 163 0.07 -3.39 -14.52
CA TYR A 163 0.55 -2.63 -13.36
C TYR A 163 2.02 -2.26 -13.52
N VAL A 164 2.84 -3.25 -13.89
CA VAL A 164 4.28 -3.03 -14.15
C VAL A 164 4.48 -1.95 -15.22
N ARG A 165 3.74 -2.03 -16.33
CA ARG A 165 3.80 -1.04 -17.41
C ARG A 165 3.42 0.35 -16.93
N VAL A 166 2.29 0.51 -16.23
CA VAL A 166 1.82 1.81 -15.73
C VAL A 166 2.82 2.42 -14.76
N LEU A 167 3.34 1.63 -13.81
CA LEU A 167 4.35 2.06 -12.86
C LEU A 167 5.65 2.45 -13.56
N SER A 168 6.11 1.64 -14.50
CA SER A 168 7.34 1.92 -15.26
C SER A 168 7.21 3.19 -16.10
N ASN A 169 6.07 3.38 -16.79
CA ASN A 169 5.81 4.60 -17.56
C ASN A 169 5.78 5.84 -16.66
N SER A 170 5.20 5.72 -15.45
CA SER A 170 5.17 6.85 -14.52
C SER A 170 6.57 7.24 -14.03
N ILE A 171 7.43 6.25 -13.76
CA ILE A 171 8.84 6.47 -13.39
C ILE A 171 9.60 7.14 -14.54
N GLN A 172 9.48 6.57 -15.75
CA GLN A 172 10.16 7.09 -16.94
C GLN A 172 9.75 8.53 -17.27
N GLU A 173 8.44 8.83 -17.22
CA GLU A 173 7.92 10.17 -17.48
C GLU A 173 8.42 11.18 -16.44
N TYR A 174 8.39 10.80 -15.15
CA TYR A 174 8.83 11.68 -14.08
C TYR A 174 10.34 11.96 -14.12
N LEU A 175 11.14 10.97 -14.47
CA LEU A 175 12.61 11.05 -14.49
C LEU A 175 13.21 11.50 -15.84
N LYS A 176 12.39 11.68 -16.89
CA LYS A 176 12.84 11.95 -18.27
C LYS A 176 13.86 13.07 -18.38
N ASP A 177 13.63 14.18 -17.68
CA ASP A 177 14.47 15.41 -17.76
C ASP A 177 15.26 15.61 -16.45
N LYS A 178 15.46 14.56 -15.68
CA LYS A 178 16.18 14.58 -14.40
C LYS A 178 17.44 13.73 -14.46
N GLU A 179 18.51 14.25 -13.89
CA GLU A 179 19.71 13.45 -13.67
C GLU A 179 19.57 12.64 -12.38
N TRP A 180 19.87 11.37 -12.44
CA TRP A 180 19.89 10.48 -11.28
C TRP A 180 20.93 9.36 -11.50
N GLU A 181 21.52 8.89 -10.42
CA GLU A 181 22.59 7.88 -10.41
C GLU A 181 22.07 6.51 -9.96
N HIS A 182 21.05 6.50 -9.09
CA HIS A 182 20.49 5.27 -8.54
C HIS A 182 18.98 5.40 -8.33
N LEU A 183 18.22 4.33 -8.68
CA LEU A 183 16.79 4.22 -8.42
C LEU A 183 16.53 3.28 -7.24
N LEU A 184 16.03 3.80 -6.13
CA LEU A 184 15.66 3.03 -4.95
C LEU A 184 14.17 2.69 -4.97
N PHE A 185 13.85 1.41 -4.93
CA PHE A 185 12.49 0.91 -4.73
C PHE A 185 12.25 0.75 -3.23
N SER A 186 11.54 1.70 -2.62
CA SER A 186 11.23 1.70 -1.20
C SER A 186 9.84 1.14 -0.95
N TYR A 187 9.74 0.03 -0.23
CA TYR A 187 8.48 -0.59 0.18
C TYR A 187 8.22 -0.34 1.65
N HIS A 188 6.96 -0.29 2.07
CA HIS A 188 6.68 -0.28 3.50
C HIS A 188 7.21 -1.55 4.15
N GLY A 189 8.04 -1.42 5.19
CA GLY A 189 8.55 -2.54 5.94
C GLY A 189 7.45 -3.26 6.71
N ILE A 190 7.63 -4.55 6.94
CA ILE A 190 6.78 -5.33 7.84
C ILE A 190 7.65 -6.21 8.74
N PRO A 191 7.16 -6.62 9.93
CA PRO A 191 7.87 -7.54 10.80
C PRO A 191 8.13 -8.88 10.11
N LYS A 192 9.35 -9.42 10.23
CA LYS A 192 9.73 -10.73 9.66
C LYS A 192 8.79 -11.86 10.09
N ARG A 193 8.18 -11.75 11.29
CA ARG A 193 7.21 -12.74 11.75
C ARG A 193 5.92 -12.77 10.91
N HIS A 194 5.50 -11.63 10.32
CA HIS A 194 4.34 -11.59 9.42
C HIS A 194 4.60 -12.44 8.17
N ILE A 195 5.80 -12.35 7.58
CA ILE A 195 6.18 -13.20 6.44
C ILE A 195 6.07 -14.69 6.79
N ARG A 196 6.59 -15.08 7.98
CA ARG A 196 6.50 -16.49 8.41
C ARG A 196 5.07 -16.94 8.68
N LYS A 197 4.21 -16.05 9.17
CA LYS A 197 2.78 -16.36 9.40
C LYS A 197 2.02 -16.56 8.10
N SER A 198 2.34 -15.77 7.07
CA SER A 198 1.73 -15.87 5.76
C SER A 198 2.26 -17.03 4.91
N ASP A 199 3.33 -17.72 5.35
CA ASP A 199 3.85 -18.90 4.65
C ASP A 199 2.90 -20.09 4.83
N ILE A 200 2.09 -20.35 3.81
CA ILE A 200 1.12 -21.45 3.77
C ILE A 200 1.77 -22.84 3.87
N THR A 201 3.05 -22.96 3.46
CA THR A 201 3.80 -24.21 3.52
C THR A 201 4.39 -24.47 4.90
N LYS A 202 4.45 -23.46 5.78
CA LYS A 202 5.05 -23.46 7.12
C LYS A 202 6.54 -23.80 7.16
N SER A 203 7.21 -23.91 6.02
CA SER A 203 8.59 -24.40 5.94
C SER A 203 9.46 -23.71 4.90
N HIS A 204 8.86 -22.99 3.94
CA HIS A 204 9.59 -22.37 2.85
C HIS A 204 10.38 -21.13 3.27
N CYS A 205 9.76 -20.24 4.06
CA CYS A 205 10.36 -18.96 4.42
C CYS A 205 11.47 -19.11 5.47
N LYS A 206 12.72 -19.03 5.04
CA LYS A 206 13.91 -19.07 5.91
C LYS A 206 14.47 -17.69 6.25
N MET A 207 13.94 -16.64 5.64
CA MET A 207 14.39 -15.24 5.79
C MET A 207 15.88 -15.03 5.41
N ASP A 208 16.42 -15.85 4.52
CA ASP A 208 17.80 -15.82 4.04
C ASP A 208 17.94 -15.15 2.67
N GLY A 209 16.86 -14.62 2.12
CA GLY A 209 16.78 -14.02 0.79
C GLY A 209 16.77 -15.05 -0.36
N LYS A 210 17.27 -16.28 -0.16
CA LYS A 210 17.29 -17.33 -1.19
C LYS A 210 15.91 -17.94 -1.39
N CYS A 211 15.10 -18.03 -0.31
CA CYS A 211 13.73 -18.51 -0.40
C CYS A 211 12.87 -17.67 -1.33
N CYS A 212 13.11 -16.35 -1.45
CA CYS A 212 12.39 -15.48 -2.38
C CYS A 212 12.69 -15.78 -3.86
N GLN A 213 13.81 -16.48 -4.15
CA GLN A 213 14.25 -16.83 -5.50
C GLN A 213 13.94 -18.28 -5.88
N THR A 214 13.47 -19.08 -4.92
CA THR A 214 13.17 -20.51 -5.13
C THR A 214 11.66 -20.68 -5.22
N ASP A 215 11.15 -21.20 -6.34
CA ASP A 215 9.72 -21.36 -6.59
C ASP A 215 9.00 -22.08 -5.47
N SER A 216 7.88 -21.52 -5.04
CA SER A 216 7.07 -22.07 -3.96
C SER A 216 5.64 -21.52 -3.96
N PRO A 217 4.63 -22.32 -3.58
CA PRO A 217 3.28 -21.81 -3.32
C PRO A 217 3.22 -20.73 -2.24
N ALA A 218 4.22 -20.67 -1.35
CA ALA A 218 4.33 -19.59 -0.34
C ALA A 218 4.41 -18.19 -0.96
N HIS A 219 4.85 -18.05 -2.20
CA HIS A 219 5.01 -16.76 -2.88
C HIS A 219 3.67 -16.05 -3.12
N GLU A 220 2.55 -16.78 -3.17
CA GLU A 220 1.21 -16.20 -3.29
C GLU A 220 0.89 -15.22 -2.14
N PHE A 221 1.44 -15.48 -0.94
CA PHE A 221 1.20 -14.67 0.26
C PHE A 221 2.49 -14.07 0.85
N CYS A 222 3.62 -14.18 0.14
CA CYS A 222 4.91 -13.68 0.63
C CYS A 222 5.17 -12.24 0.18
N TYR A 223 4.91 -11.27 1.06
CA TYR A 223 5.16 -9.85 0.79
C TYR A 223 6.59 -9.57 0.31
N SER A 224 7.59 -10.15 0.97
CA SER A 224 9.00 -9.95 0.60
C SER A 224 9.29 -10.39 -0.84
N HIS A 225 8.87 -11.60 -1.22
CA HIS A 225 9.00 -12.08 -2.61
C HIS A 225 8.31 -11.13 -3.59
N GLN A 226 7.07 -10.73 -3.28
CA GLN A 226 6.28 -9.88 -4.16
C GLN A 226 6.90 -8.48 -4.35
N CYS A 227 7.53 -7.90 -3.32
CA CYS A 227 8.27 -6.64 -3.44
C CYS A 227 9.49 -6.81 -4.38
N TYR A 228 10.31 -7.82 -4.17
CA TYR A 228 11.47 -8.09 -5.03
C TYR A 228 11.05 -8.40 -6.47
N GLU A 229 9.96 -9.13 -6.67
CA GLU A 229 9.46 -9.43 -8.00
C GLU A 229 8.92 -8.18 -8.71
N THR A 230 8.21 -7.28 -8.01
CA THR A 230 7.82 -5.97 -8.57
C THR A 230 9.06 -5.18 -9.02
N THR A 231 10.08 -5.06 -8.16
CA THR A 231 11.33 -4.39 -8.52
C THR A 231 11.96 -4.98 -9.75
N LYS A 232 12.09 -6.31 -9.81
CA LYS A 232 12.67 -7.03 -10.95
C LYS A 232 11.90 -6.78 -12.25
N GLN A 233 10.57 -6.87 -12.22
CA GLN A 233 9.73 -6.66 -13.40
C GLN A 233 9.82 -5.21 -13.91
N VAL A 234 9.78 -4.22 -13.02
CA VAL A 234 9.93 -2.81 -13.38
C VAL A 234 11.34 -2.51 -13.90
N ALA A 235 12.38 -3.01 -13.23
CA ALA A 235 13.76 -2.85 -13.68
C ALA A 235 14.00 -3.46 -15.06
N THR A 236 13.41 -4.65 -15.33
CA THR A 236 13.45 -5.29 -16.64
C THR A 236 12.72 -4.44 -17.68
N TYR A 237 11.53 -3.94 -17.38
CA TYR A 237 10.75 -3.11 -18.30
C TYR A 237 11.47 -1.80 -18.67
N LEU A 238 12.14 -1.19 -17.69
CA LEU A 238 12.91 0.05 -17.86
C LEU A 238 14.33 -0.18 -18.38
N GLU A 239 14.73 -1.44 -18.63
CA GLU A 239 16.09 -1.83 -19.08
C GLU A 239 17.20 -1.29 -18.16
N LEU A 240 16.92 -1.25 -16.84
CA LEU A 240 17.89 -0.75 -15.85
C LEU A 240 19.09 -1.69 -15.75
N LYS A 241 20.28 -1.11 -15.71
CA LYS A 241 21.53 -1.88 -15.52
C LYS A 241 21.63 -2.37 -14.07
N GLU A 242 22.14 -3.58 -13.89
CA GLU A 242 22.47 -4.10 -12.56
C GLU A 242 23.40 -3.13 -11.81
N GLY A 243 23.11 -2.90 -10.53
CA GLY A 243 23.84 -1.95 -9.70
C GLY A 243 23.30 -0.50 -9.76
N THR A 244 22.44 -0.14 -10.74
CA THR A 244 21.82 1.20 -10.79
C THR A 244 20.47 1.28 -10.08
N TYR A 245 20.02 0.19 -9.50
CA TYR A 245 18.79 0.14 -8.70
C TYR A 245 18.92 -0.83 -7.54
N SER A 246 18.08 -0.64 -6.51
CA SER A 246 18.01 -1.54 -5.36
C SER A 246 16.65 -1.49 -4.68
N THR A 247 16.41 -2.44 -3.76
CA THR A 247 15.18 -2.55 -2.96
C THR A 247 15.48 -2.27 -1.50
N SER A 248 14.64 -1.49 -0.84
CA SER A 248 14.70 -1.23 0.60
C SER A 248 13.31 -1.21 1.25
N PHE A 249 13.26 -1.13 2.58
CA PHE A 249 12.03 -1.18 3.37
C PHE A 249 12.02 -0.04 4.39
N GLN A 250 10.96 0.80 4.35
CA GLN A 250 10.76 1.97 5.18
C GLN A 250 9.88 1.70 6.41
N SER A 251 9.72 2.69 7.28
CA SER A 251 8.68 2.75 8.32
C SER A 251 8.76 1.70 9.42
N ARG A 252 9.96 1.26 9.82
CA ARG A 252 10.10 0.29 10.92
C ARG A 252 9.56 0.82 12.24
N LEU A 253 8.91 -0.03 13.01
CA LEU A 253 8.36 0.28 14.32
C LEU A 253 8.87 -0.69 15.41
N GLY A 254 9.33 -0.14 16.52
CA GLY A 254 9.71 -0.92 17.71
C GLY A 254 11.01 -1.72 17.54
N GLY A 255 11.20 -2.72 18.41
CA GLY A 255 12.41 -3.53 18.48
C GLY A 255 12.36 -4.87 17.76
N ASP A 256 11.25 -5.20 17.11
CA ASP A 256 11.15 -6.43 16.33
C ASP A 256 12.06 -6.42 15.08
N PRO A 257 12.51 -7.58 14.61
CA PRO A 257 13.18 -7.69 13.33
C PRO A 257 12.21 -7.42 12.18
N TRP A 258 12.44 -6.33 11.44
CA TRP A 258 11.69 -5.97 10.23
C TRP A 258 12.46 -6.37 8.97
N LEU A 259 11.78 -6.33 7.81
CA LEU A 259 12.44 -6.52 6.52
C LEU A 259 13.55 -5.49 6.32
N GLN A 260 14.60 -5.91 5.64
CA GLN A 260 15.82 -5.14 5.36
C GLN A 260 16.22 -5.32 3.88
N PRO A 261 17.07 -4.37 3.36
CA PRO A 261 17.72 -3.23 4.03
C PRO A 261 16.72 -2.12 4.39
N TYR A 262 17.03 -1.33 5.42
CA TYR A 262 16.18 -0.19 5.80
C TYR A 262 16.41 1.00 4.89
N THR A 263 15.34 1.68 4.47
CA THR A 263 15.40 2.80 3.52
C THR A 263 16.22 3.97 4.04
N ASP A 264 16.03 4.40 5.30
CA ASP A 264 16.81 5.45 5.95
C ASP A 264 18.31 5.16 5.89
N LYS A 265 18.73 3.94 6.23
CA LYS A 265 20.13 3.53 6.22
C LYS A 265 20.71 3.36 4.82
N THR A 266 19.88 2.95 3.87
CA THR A 266 20.28 2.82 2.47
C THR A 266 20.54 4.20 1.87
N ILE A 267 19.65 5.16 2.05
CA ILE A 267 19.77 6.53 1.58
C ILE A 267 21.01 7.21 2.18
N GLU A 268 21.18 7.11 3.51
CA GLU A 268 22.36 7.62 4.23
C GLU A 268 23.67 7.04 3.65
N ALA A 269 23.69 5.74 3.39
CA ALA A 269 24.89 5.06 2.86
C ALA A 269 25.23 5.53 1.43
N PHE A 270 24.24 5.68 0.55
CA PHE A 270 24.46 6.20 -0.80
C PHE A 270 25.01 7.64 -0.77
N ALA A 271 24.42 8.53 0.03
CA ALA A 271 24.90 9.92 0.16
C ALA A 271 26.36 9.96 0.66
N LYS A 272 26.67 9.21 1.73
CA LYS A 272 28.06 9.13 2.27
C LYS A 272 29.07 8.51 1.31
N ASN A 273 28.62 7.64 0.41
CA ASN A 273 29.47 7.04 -0.63
C ASN A 273 29.60 7.93 -1.88
N GLY A 274 29.07 9.15 -1.85
CA GLY A 274 29.28 10.16 -2.90
C GLY A 274 28.17 10.24 -3.95
N THR A 275 27.08 9.48 -3.84
CA THR A 275 25.89 9.63 -4.70
C THR A 275 25.28 11.01 -4.47
N LYS A 276 25.16 11.80 -5.54
CA LYS A 276 24.67 13.18 -5.48
C LYS A 276 23.19 13.30 -5.82
N LYS A 277 22.71 12.54 -6.77
CA LYS A 277 21.34 12.58 -7.26
C LYS A 277 20.74 11.19 -7.24
N MET A 278 19.69 10.99 -6.46
CA MET A 278 19.05 9.70 -6.31
C MET A 278 17.56 9.81 -6.63
N ALA A 279 16.97 8.75 -7.17
CA ALA A 279 15.53 8.64 -7.34
C ALA A 279 14.96 7.59 -6.39
N VAL A 280 13.77 7.83 -5.84
CA VAL A 280 13.02 6.88 -5.02
C VAL A 280 11.62 6.69 -5.58
N VAL A 281 11.17 5.45 -5.64
CA VAL A 281 9.80 5.07 -5.97
C VAL A 281 9.24 4.16 -4.87
N THR A 282 7.94 4.26 -4.58
CA THR A 282 7.27 3.57 -3.47
C THR A 282 6.17 2.61 -3.95
N PRO A 283 6.51 1.46 -4.58
CA PRO A 283 5.54 0.62 -5.29
C PRO A 283 4.55 -0.15 -4.40
N ALA A 284 4.67 -0.07 -3.09
CA ALA A 284 3.67 -0.63 -2.17
C ALA A 284 2.40 0.22 -2.09
N PHE A 285 2.44 1.45 -2.62
CA PHE A 285 1.37 2.42 -2.54
C PHE A 285 0.83 2.75 -3.94
N VAL A 286 -0.48 2.60 -4.12
CA VAL A 286 -1.16 3.06 -5.34
C VAL A 286 -1.40 4.57 -5.28
N SER A 287 -1.76 5.07 -4.10
CA SER A 287 -2.03 6.50 -3.85
C SER A 287 -1.03 7.09 -2.89
N ASP A 288 -0.62 8.34 -3.14
CA ASP A 288 0.23 9.08 -2.23
C ASP A 288 -0.44 9.26 -0.86
N CYS A 289 0.36 9.12 0.18
CA CYS A 289 -0.07 9.10 1.57
C CYS A 289 1.01 9.72 2.48
N LEU A 290 0.86 9.56 3.80
CA LEU A 290 1.83 10.08 4.77
C LEU A 290 3.23 9.51 4.54
N GLU A 291 3.30 8.21 4.27
CA GLU A 291 4.54 7.46 4.09
C GLU A 291 5.30 7.85 2.83
N THR A 292 4.59 8.27 1.78
CA THR A 292 5.24 8.69 0.52
C THR A 292 5.60 10.17 0.51
N LEU A 293 4.71 11.03 1.01
CA LEU A 293 4.87 12.47 0.94
C LEU A 293 5.73 13.04 2.08
N GLU A 294 5.53 12.57 3.32
CA GLU A 294 6.27 13.08 4.49
C GLU A 294 7.52 12.27 4.76
N GLU A 295 7.40 10.95 4.95
CA GLU A 295 8.54 10.11 5.32
C GLU A 295 9.60 10.06 4.20
N ILE A 296 9.19 9.82 2.93
CA ILE A 296 10.13 9.77 1.80
C ILE A 296 10.33 11.15 1.18
N GLY A 297 9.23 11.90 0.94
CA GLY A 297 9.29 13.18 0.24
C GLY A 297 9.94 14.31 1.03
N MET A 298 9.92 14.25 2.36
CA MET A 298 10.48 15.30 3.23
C MET A 298 11.62 14.75 4.11
N GLU A 299 11.33 13.80 5.05
CA GLU A 299 12.35 13.33 6.00
C GLU A 299 13.52 12.63 5.28
N ALA A 300 13.26 11.71 4.35
CA ALA A 300 14.34 11.01 3.65
C ALA A 300 15.11 11.92 2.66
N ALA A 301 14.45 12.92 2.08
CA ALA A 301 15.14 13.91 1.24
C ALA A 301 16.08 14.79 2.06
N GLU A 302 15.64 15.29 3.24
CA GLU A 302 16.46 16.02 4.18
C GLU A 302 17.66 15.16 4.68
N ASP A 303 17.39 13.92 5.07
CA ASP A 303 18.45 12.98 5.48
C ASP A 303 19.49 12.74 4.37
N PHE A 304 19.06 12.67 3.09
CA PHE A 304 19.97 12.51 1.96
C PHE A 304 20.90 13.72 1.79
N GLU A 305 20.35 14.92 1.84
CA GLU A 305 21.09 16.17 1.72
C GLU A 305 22.05 16.36 2.91
N ASP A 306 21.59 16.12 4.14
CA ASP A 306 22.40 16.23 5.36
C ASP A 306 23.61 15.27 5.37
N ASN A 307 23.51 14.15 4.66
CA ASN A 307 24.60 13.17 4.55
C ASN A 307 25.47 13.34 3.29
N GLY A 308 25.30 14.43 2.54
CA GLY A 308 26.18 14.80 1.43
C GLY A 308 25.61 14.54 0.02
N GLY A 309 24.35 14.09 -0.09
CA GLY A 309 23.59 14.14 -1.34
C GLY A 309 23.24 15.58 -1.75
N GLU A 310 22.77 15.75 -2.96
CA GLU A 310 22.36 17.05 -3.49
C GLU A 310 20.86 17.11 -3.81
N HIS A 311 20.28 16.00 -4.28
CA HIS A 311 18.87 15.93 -4.62
C HIS A 311 18.30 14.53 -4.60
N LEU A 312 17.18 14.35 -3.88
CA LEU A 312 16.39 13.13 -3.88
C LEU A 312 15.11 13.33 -4.71
N HIS A 313 15.03 12.73 -5.88
CA HIS A 313 13.84 12.72 -6.72
C HIS A 313 12.83 11.69 -6.21
N VAL A 314 11.71 12.12 -5.68
CA VAL A 314 10.64 11.22 -5.22
C VAL A 314 9.58 11.09 -6.31
N VAL A 315 9.48 9.89 -6.90
CA VAL A 315 8.50 9.60 -7.95
C VAL A 315 7.12 9.49 -7.30
N PRO A 316 6.13 10.30 -7.71
CA PRO A 316 4.76 10.18 -7.18
C PRO A 316 4.18 8.79 -7.43
N CYS A 317 3.30 8.34 -6.54
CA CYS A 317 2.51 7.12 -6.77
C CYS A 317 1.71 7.22 -8.06
N ILE A 318 1.19 6.09 -8.53
CA ILE A 318 0.40 6.09 -9.79
C ILE A 318 -0.93 6.84 -9.65
N ASN A 319 -1.43 7.01 -8.44
CA ASN A 319 -2.60 7.83 -8.08
C ASN A 319 -3.81 7.59 -9.02
N ASP A 320 -4.35 8.66 -9.55
CA ASP A 320 -5.49 8.69 -10.47
C ASP A 320 -5.07 8.95 -11.94
N ARG A 321 -3.86 8.45 -12.33
CA ARG A 321 -3.36 8.55 -13.72
C ARG A 321 -4.33 7.89 -14.69
N GLU A 322 -4.54 8.54 -15.83
CA GLU A 322 -5.48 8.05 -16.86
C GLU A 322 -5.15 6.62 -17.33
N GLU A 323 -3.88 6.28 -17.42
CA GLU A 323 -3.44 4.94 -17.81
C GLU A 323 -3.83 3.88 -16.76
N TRP A 324 -3.71 4.21 -15.47
CA TRP A 324 -4.13 3.35 -14.38
C TRP A 324 -5.64 3.17 -14.33
N ILE A 325 -6.38 4.26 -14.53
CA ILE A 325 -7.85 4.22 -14.60
C ILE A 325 -8.31 3.29 -15.73
N LYS A 326 -7.69 3.36 -16.92
CA LYS A 326 -8.01 2.45 -18.04
C LYS A 326 -7.74 0.99 -17.68
N VAL A 327 -6.65 0.70 -17.00
CA VAL A 327 -6.32 -0.66 -16.55
C VAL A 327 -7.36 -1.17 -15.54
N MET A 328 -7.64 -0.39 -14.50
CA MET A 328 -8.64 -0.73 -13.49
C MET A 328 -10.02 -0.97 -14.09
N SER A 329 -10.47 -0.07 -14.96
CA SER A 329 -11.76 -0.18 -15.62
C SER A 329 -11.85 -1.44 -16.47
N ARG A 330 -10.79 -1.77 -17.22
CA ARG A 330 -10.74 -3.01 -18.00
C ARG A 330 -10.82 -4.26 -17.12
N TRP A 331 -10.06 -4.34 -16.04
CA TRP A 331 -10.12 -5.49 -15.12
C TRP A 331 -11.51 -5.66 -14.50
N ILE A 332 -12.17 -4.55 -14.16
CA ILE A 332 -13.54 -4.57 -13.64
C ILE A 332 -14.52 -5.07 -14.71
N ASP A 333 -14.44 -4.57 -15.93
CA ASP A 333 -15.35 -4.97 -17.03
C ASP A 333 -15.11 -6.43 -17.45
N GLU A 334 -13.86 -6.90 -17.49
CA GLU A 334 -13.52 -8.31 -17.73
C GLU A 334 -14.16 -9.21 -16.67
N TRP A 335 -14.03 -8.86 -15.38
CA TRP A 335 -14.71 -9.59 -14.31
C TRP A 335 -16.24 -9.49 -14.42
N ALA A 336 -16.78 -8.32 -14.76
CA ALA A 336 -18.22 -8.11 -14.87
C ALA A 336 -18.84 -8.97 -15.99
N GLN A 337 -18.10 -9.30 -17.04
CA GLN A 337 -18.54 -10.13 -18.15
C GLN A 337 -18.43 -11.64 -17.85
N THR A 338 -17.69 -12.08 -16.81
CA THR A 338 -17.65 -13.51 -16.45
C THR A 338 -19.02 -13.97 -15.95
N PRO A 339 -19.50 -15.15 -16.35
CA PRO A 339 -20.75 -15.67 -15.80
C PRO A 339 -20.66 -15.82 -14.28
N VAL A 340 -21.77 -15.54 -13.57
CA VAL A 340 -21.89 -15.87 -12.15
C VAL A 340 -21.79 -17.39 -12.05
N GLN A 341 -20.86 -17.91 -11.26
CA GLN A 341 -20.79 -19.35 -11.01
C GLN A 341 -22.05 -19.74 -10.26
N ALA A 342 -22.86 -20.61 -10.88
CA ALA A 342 -24.12 -21.10 -10.33
C ALA A 342 -23.89 -22.07 -9.16
#